data_74021db47c3aa50f4b90a8b918518553
#
_entry.id   74021db47c3aa50f4b90a8b918518553
#
_cell.length_a   1.000
_cell.length_b   1.000
_cell.length_c   1.000
_cell.angle_alpha   90.00
_cell.angle_beta   90.00
_cell.angle_gamma   90.00
#
_symmetry.space_group_name_H-M   'P 1'
#
loop_
_entity.id
_entity.type
_entity.pdbx_description
1 polymer ?
#
loop_
_entity_poly.entity_id
_entity_poly.type
_entity_poly.pdbx_seq_one_letter_code
_entity_poly.pdbx_strand_id
1 'polypeptide(L)'
;LIGPVKSVMAQIETVHDARGGVVVTNDDQGQMMCRFAGGAMGHMYFSRIATGRKMGYIYEITGTKGAIRFDQEDQNALWVYKAEGPEAARGFTKILTGPAHPDYAAFCQGPGHGTGYQDQITIEARDFLEAIADGASRWPTFADGLSVSRVISAARLSQTTGAWTPVQGD
;
A
#
# COMPACT_ATOMS: atom_id res chain seq x y z
N LEU A 1 0.39 -5.06 7.64
CA LEU A 1 1.81 -4.99 8.07
C LEU A 1 1.99 -4.22 9.38
N ILE A 2 1.35 -3.02 9.53
CA ILE A 2 1.58 -2.12 10.67
C ILE A 2 0.43 -2.20 11.69
N GLY A 3 -0.72 -2.67 11.27
CA GLY A 3 -1.94 -2.75 12.07
C GLY A 3 -2.94 -1.64 11.76
N PRO A 4 -4.04 -1.55 12.55
CA PRO A 4 -5.12 -0.61 12.29
C PRO A 4 -4.69 0.86 12.46
N VAL A 5 -5.19 1.74 11.61
CA VAL A 5 -5.05 3.19 11.75
C VAL A 5 -6.01 3.67 12.84
N LYS A 6 -5.48 4.37 13.86
CA LYS A 6 -6.25 4.90 14.99
C LYS A 6 -6.80 6.30 14.73
N SER A 7 -5.99 7.16 14.10
CA SER A 7 -6.38 8.53 13.76
C SER A 7 -5.55 9.07 12.60
N VAL A 8 -6.11 10.04 11.90
CA VAL A 8 -5.50 10.70 10.75
C VAL A 8 -5.60 12.22 10.85
N MET A 9 -4.64 12.89 10.22
CA MET A 9 -4.73 14.31 9.89
C MET A 9 -4.41 14.46 8.41
N ALA A 10 -5.35 14.98 7.63
CA ALA A 10 -5.31 14.95 6.17
C ALA A 10 -5.49 16.33 5.54
N GLN A 11 -4.87 16.47 4.37
CA GLN A 11 -5.12 17.54 3.41
C GLN A 11 -5.43 16.88 2.06
N ILE A 12 -6.57 17.24 1.47
CA ILE A 12 -7.09 16.65 0.24
C ILE A 12 -7.54 17.78 -0.66
N GLU A 13 -7.20 17.72 -1.95
CA GLU A 13 -7.43 18.82 -2.89
C GLU A 13 -7.96 18.32 -4.23
N THR A 14 -8.78 19.16 -4.86
CA THR A 14 -9.11 19.12 -6.29
C THR A 14 -8.29 20.19 -6.98
N VAL A 15 -7.24 19.80 -7.69
CA VAL A 15 -6.32 20.72 -8.39
C VAL A 15 -6.89 21.15 -9.73
N HIS A 16 -7.55 20.22 -10.42
CA HIS A 16 -8.20 20.48 -11.70
C HIS A 16 -9.71 20.64 -11.49
N ASP A 17 -10.17 21.87 -11.37
CA ASP A 17 -11.58 22.23 -11.13
C ASP A 17 -12.50 21.94 -12.33
N ALA A 18 -11.93 21.76 -13.53
CA ALA A 18 -12.67 21.39 -14.72
C ALA A 18 -11.88 20.44 -15.63
N ARG A 19 -12.57 19.52 -16.26
CA ARG A 19 -12.02 18.61 -17.30
C ARG A 19 -12.99 18.51 -18.48
N GLY A 20 -12.52 18.87 -19.68
CA GLY A 20 -13.37 18.85 -20.88
C GLY A 20 -14.62 19.72 -20.76
N GLY A 21 -14.56 20.81 -20.01
CA GLY A 21 -15.71 21.71 -19.74
C GLY A 21 -16.68 21.24 -18.65
N VAL A 22 -16.40 20.11 -18.00
CA VAL A 22 -17.20 19.59 -16.88
C VAL A 22 -16.51 19.92 -15.55
N VAL A 23 -17.28 20.43 -14.59
CA VAL A 23 -16.79 20.70 -13.24
C VAL A 23 -16.39 19.41 -12.55
N VAL A 24 -15.17 19.39 -11.97
CA VAL A 24 -14.63 18.29 -11.19
C VAL A 24 -14.93 18.53 -9.71
N THR A 25 -15.54 17.55 -9.05
CA THR A 25 -15.92 17.63 -7.64
C THR A 25 -15.23 16.60 -6.74
N ASN A 26 -14.48 15.68 -7.34
CA ASN A 26 -13.68 14.69 -6.62
C ASN A 26 -12.24 15.17 -6.47
N ASP A 27 -11.58 14.67 -5.45
CA ASP A 27 -10.18 14.93 -5.17
C ASP A 27 -9.24 14.38 -6.25
N ASP A 28 -8.18 15.13 -6.55
CA ASP A 28 -7.10 14.74 -7.46
C ASP A 28 -5.86 14.24 -6.69
N GLN A 29 -5.62 14.79 -5.51
CA GLN A 29 -4.49 14.45 -4.67
C GLN A 29 -4.77 14.69 -3.20
N GLY A 30 -3.95 14.10 -2.34
CA GLY A 30 -3.97 14.36 -0.93
C GLY A 30 -2.81 13.70 -0.21
N GLN A 31 -2.67 14.08 1.04
CA GLN A 31 -1.71 13.51 1.97
C GLN A 31 -2.32 13.42 3.35
N MET A 32 -1.86 12.45 4.14
CA MET A 32 -2.30 12.33 5.53
C MET A 32 -1.19 11.81 6.42
N MET A 33 -1.14 12.31 7.62
CA MET A 33 -0.41 11.72 8.74
C MET A 33 -1.30 10.72 9.44
N CYS A 34 -0.72 9.59 9.86
CA CYS A 34 -1.42 8.50 10.51
C CYS A 34 -0.81 8.16 11.86
N ARG A 35 -1.65 7.83 12.83
CA ARG A 35 -1.27 7.14 14.07
C ARG A 35 -1.90 5.76 14.05
N PHE A 36 -1.08 4.74 14.28
CA PHE A 36 -1.52 3.35 14.32
C PHE A 36 -1.83 2.91 15.74
N ALA A 37 -2.70 1.90 15.90
CA ALA A 37 -3.09 1.40 17.20
C ALA A 37 -1.90 0.86 18.00
N GLY A 38 -0.89 0.29 17.35
CA GLY A 38 0.36 -0.19 17.94
C GLY A 38 1.38 0.89 18.30
N GLY A 39 1.03 2.19 18.17
CA GLY A 39 1.91 3.31 18.51
C GLY A 39 2.82 3.79 17.37
N ALA A 40 2.85 3.10 16.25
CA ALA A 40 3.58 3.56 15.07
C ALA A 40 2.96 4.83 14.49
N MET A 41 3.80 5.63 13.82
CA MET A 41 3.37 6.79 13.03
C MET A 41 3.70 6.54 11.57
N GLY A 42 2.94 7.18 10.67
CA GLY A 42 3.20 7.13 9.25
C GLY A 42 2.62 8.34 8.53
N HIS A 43 2.94 8.44 7.26
CA HIS A 43 2.31 9.37 6.34
C HIS A 43 1.95 8.63 5.05
N MET A 44 0.92 9.09 4.39
CA MET A 44 0.50 8.59 3.08
C MET A 44 0.29 9.77 2.15
N TYR A 45 0.72 9.60 0.91
CA TYR A 45 0.45 10.52 -0.19
C TYR A 45 -0.24 9.76 -1.30
N PHE A 46 -1.23 10.37 -1.91
CA PHE A 46 -1.91 9.82 -3.08
C PHE A 46 -2.18 10.91 -4.11
N SER A 47 -2.07 10.57 -5.38
CA SER A 47 -2.32 11.51 -6.46
C SER A 47 -2.69 10.79 -7.75
N ARG A 48 -3.68 11.35 -8.45
CA ARG A 48 -4.04 10.95 -9.82
C ARG A 48 -3.38 11.84 -10.87
N ILE A 49 -2.65 12.85 -10.43
CA ILE A 49 -2.03 13.89 -11.27
C ILE A 49 -0.51 13.96 -11.11
N ALA A 50 0.10 13.00 -10.45
CA ALA A 50 1.55 12.93 -10.25
C ALA A 50 2.28 12.74 -11.59
N THR A 51 2.78 13.84 -12.14
CA THR A 51 3.49 13.85 -13.42
C THR A 51 4.74 12.98 -13.35
N GLY A 52 4.91 12.10 -14.36
CA GLY A 52 6.05 11.18 -14.46
C GLY A 52 5.83 9.80 -13.83
N ARG A 53 4.82 9.64 -12.95
CA ARG A 53 4.47 8.33 -12.39
C ARG A 53 3.50 7.57 -13.29
N LYS A 54 3.68 6.26 -13.37
CA LYS A 54 2.79 5.34 -14.11
C LYS A 54 1.95 4.49 -13.15
N MET A 55 2.62 3.85 -12.16
CA MET A 55 2.01 3.04 -11.13
C MET A 55 2.83 3.21 -9.84
N GLY A 56 2.92 4.44 -9.34
CA GLY A 56 3.77 4.80 -8.20
C GLY A 56 3.20 4.36 -6.86
N TYR A 57 2.90 3.07 -6.68
CA TYR A 57 2.56 2.51 -5.38
C TYR A 57 3.86 2.14 -4.66
N ILE A 58 4.28 2.98 -3.73
CA ILE A 58 5.55 2.86 -3.01
C ILE A 58 5.25 2.83 -1.51
N TYR A 59 5.93 1.97 -0.78
CA TYR A 59 5.96 2.05 0.67
C TYR A 59 7.35 1.73 1.23
N GLU A 60 7.66 2.36 2.36
CA GLU A 60 8.80 2.03 3.20
C GLU A 60 8.31 1.90 4.65
N ILE A 61 8.69 0.80 5.29
CA ILE A 61 8.33 0.52 6.67
C ILE A 61 9.61 0.31 7.45
N THR A 62 9.87 1.19 8.41
CA THR A 62 11.06 1.15 9.27
C THR A 62 10.69 0.73 10.68
N GLY A 63 11.40 -0.26 11.19
CA GLY A 63 11.28 -0.74 12.56
C GLY A 63 12.64 -0.86 13.25
N THR A 64 12.63 -1.18 14.53
CA THR A 64 13.85 -1.30 15.36
C THR A 64 14.78 -2.44 14.93
N LYS A 65 14.25 -3.46 14.25
CA LYS A 65 15.01 -4.64 13.81
C LYS A 65 15.34 -4.63 12.32
N GLY A 66 14.78 -3.70 11.55
CA GLY A 66 14.99 -3.63 10.12
C GLY A 66 13.98 -2.74 9.41
N ALA A 67 14.09 -2.71 8.08
CA ALA A 67 13.18 -1.97 7.22
C ALA A 67 12.89 -2.75 5.93
N ILE A 68 11.75 -2.47 5.33
CA ILE A 68 11.39 -2.95 4.01
C ILE A 68 10.97 -1.76 3.14
N ARG A 69 11.30 -1.82 1.85
CA ARG A 69 10.85 -0.87 0.85
C ARG A 69 10.40 -1.62 -0.40
N PHE A 70 9.26 -1.22 -0.94
CA PHE A 70 8.69 -1.74 -2.17
C PHE A 70 8.33 -0.59 -3.10
N ASP A 71 8.48 -0.81 -4.40
CA ASP A 71 8.09 0.11 -5.47
C ASP A 71 7.39 -0.70 -6.57
N GLN A 72 6.12 -0.40 -6.85
CA GLN A 72 5.35 -1.08 -7.89
C GLN A 72 5.90 -0.86 -9.30
N GLU A 73 6.64 0.23 -9.53
CA GLU A 73 7.31 0.48 -10.82
C GLU A 73 8.59 -0.39 -10.99
N ASP A 74 9.09 -1.02 -9.89
CA ASP A 74 10.13 -2.09 -9.87
C ASP A 74 9.57 -3.33 -9.12
N GLN A 75 8.40 -3.81 -9.53
CA GLN A 75 7.59 -4.78 -8.77
C GLN A 75 8.25 -6.15 -8.52
N ASN A 76 9.30 -6.49 -9.25
CA ASN A 76 10.03 -7.75 -9.10
C ASN A 76 11.19 -7.67 -8.10
N ALA A 77 11.18 -6.65 -7.24
CA ALA A 77 12.19 -6.46 -6.22
C ALA A 77 11.61 -6.02 -4.89
N LEU A 78 12.19 -6.53 -3.80
CA LEU A 78 11.96 -6.04 -2.45
C LEU A 78 13.30 -5.59 -1.87
N TRP A 79 13.33 -4.40 -1.30
CA TRP A 79 14.49 -3.92 -0.56
C TRP A 79 14.32 -4.21 0.91
N VAL A 80 15.29 -4.88 1.51
CA VAL A 80 15.27 -5.29 2.91
C VAL A 80 16.52 -4.80 3.61
N TYR A 81 16.36 -4.15 4.73
CA TYR A 81 17.42 -3.84 5.67
C TYR A 81 17.26 -4.70 6.92
N LYS A 82 18.33 -5.30 7.40
CA LYS A 82 18.39 -6.01 8.69
C LYS A 82 19.37 -5.30 9.61
N ALA A 83 18.94 -5.01 10.83
CA ALA A 83 19.77 -4.36 11.85
C ALA A 83 20.73 -5.35 12.56
N GLU A 84 21.21 -6.36 11.83
CA GLU A 84 22.06 -7.44 12.32
C GLU A 84 23.42 -7.42 11.61
N GLY A 85 24.44 -8.04 12.20
CA GLY A 85 25.78 -8.14 11.65
C GLY A 85 26.63 -6.88 11.83
N PRO A 86 27.85 -6.83 11.26
CA PRO A 86 28.77 -5.70 11.39
C PRO A 86 28.18 -4.41 10.80
N GLU A 87 28.33 -3.30 11.51
CA GLU A 87 27.76 -2.02 11.09
C GLU A 87 28.19 -1.56 9.69
N ALA A 88 29.46 -1.76 9.36
CA ALA A 88 30.01 -1.41 8.05
C ALA A 88 29.42 -2.20 6.87
N ALA A 89 28.75 -3.32 7.14
CA ALA A 89 28.08 -4.15 6.13
C ALA A 89 26.55 -3.96 6.11
N ARG A 90 26.01 -3.08 6.95
CA ARG A 90 24.57 -2.83 7.01
C ARG A 90 24.15 -1.86 5.90
N GLY A 91 23.12 -2.25 5.16
CA GLY A 91 22.53 -1.45 4.09
C GLY A 91 21.31 -2.17 3.53
N PHE A 92 20.56 -1.49 2.68
CA PHE A 92 19.46 -2.15 1.97
C PHE A 92 20.00 -3.18 0.99
N THR A 93 19.51 -4.41 1.09
CA THR A 93 19.75 -5.48 0.14
C THR A 93 18.57 -5.57 -0.83
N LYS A 94 18.81 -5.50 -2.13
CA LYS A 94 17.81 -5.74 -3.17
C LYS A 94 17.63 -7.25 -3.33
N ILE A 95 16.44 -7.73 -3.05
CA ILE A 95 16.02 -9.12 -3.24
C ILE A 95 15.17 -9.18 -4.49
N LEU A 96 15.64 -9.86 -5.53
CA LEU A 96 14.86 -10.10 -6.73
C LEU A 96 13.88 -11.26 -6.48
N THR A 97 12.66 -11.12 -6.96
CA THR A 97 11.67 -12.20 -6.91
C THR A 97 12.04 -13.31 -7.88
N GLY A 98 11.59 -14.51 -7.60
CA GLY A 98 11.88 -15.70 -8.41
C GLY A 98 11.11 -16.91 -7.93
N PRO A 99 11.33 -18.10 -8.54
CA PRO A 99 10.54 -19.30 -8.27
C PRO A 99 10.57 -19.78 -6.82
N ALA A 100 11.56 -19.37 -6.03
CA ALA A 100 11.66 -19.72 -4.61
C ALA A 100 10.66 -18.93 -3.73
N HIS A 101 10.03 -17.89 -4.27
CA HIS A 101 9.02 -17.12 -3.55
C HIS A 101 7.64 -17.74 -3.79
N PRO A 102 6.81 -17.86 -2.75
CA PRO A 102 5.43 -18.32 -2.89
C PRO A 102 4.71 -17.54 -3.99
N ASP A 103 3.79 -18.14 -4.67
CA ASP A 103 3.00 -17.57 -5.78
C ASP A 103 3.77 -17.28 -7.08
N TYR A 104 5.07 -16.98 -7.01
CA TYR A 104 5.86 -16.67 -8.22
C TYR A 104 6.26 -17.92 -9.01
N ALA A 105 6.34 -19.09 -8.38
CA ALA A 105 6.78 -20.31 -9.03
C ALA A 105 5.94 -20.70 -10.26
N ALA A 106 4.66 -20.35 -10.29
CA ALA A 106 3.77 -20.63 -11.42
C ALA A 106 4.05 -19.74 -12.64
N PHE A 107 4.65 -18.57 -12.46
CA PHE A 107 4.89 -17.56 -13.49
C PHE A 107 6.38 -17.36 -13.82
N CYS A 108 7.26 -17.65 -12.86
CA CYS A 108 8.70 -17.53 -12.99
C CYS A 108 9.31 -18.89 -13.27
N GLN A 109 9.65 -19.19 -14.51
CA GLN A 109 10.30 -20.45 -14.89
C GLN A 109 11.76 -20.56 -14.40
N GLY A 110 12.38 -19.43 -14.05
CA GLY A 110 13.75 -19.38 -13.53
C GLY A 110 14.12 -17.99 -13.03
N PRO A 111 15.26 -17.83 -12.36
CA PRO A 111 15.77 -16.53 -11.94
C PRO A 111 15.85 -15.55 -13.10
N GLY A 112 15.41 -14.32 -12.89
CA GLY A 112 15.37 -13.28 -13.92
C GLY A 112 14.11 -13.28 -14.80
N HIS A 113 13.21 -14.25 -14.64
CA HIS A 113 11.88 -14.22 -15.24
C HIS A 113 10.93 -13.55 -14.25
N GLY A 114 10.66 -12.26 -14.45
CA GLY A 114 9.77 -11.48 -13.59
C GLY A 114 8.30 -11.77 -13.83
N THR A 115 7.46 -11.32 -12.89
CA THR A 115 6.00 -11.29 -13.03
C THR A 115 5.53 -9.91 -13.47
N GLY A 116 4.37 -9.87 -14.14
CA GLY A 116 3.69 -8.65 -14.54
C GLY A 116 2.46 -8.36 -13.70
N TYR A 117 1.80 -7.23 -14.00
CA TYR A 117 0.55 -6.84 -13.34
C TYR A 117 -0.57 -7.88 -13.54
N GLN A 118 -0.64 -8.48 -14.74
CA GLN A 118 -1.63 -9.51 -15.06
C GLN A 118 -1.45 -10.77 -14.22
N ASP A 119 -0.20 -11.13 -13.89
CA ASP A 119 0.09 -12.29 -13.03
C ASP A 119 -0.44 -12.06 -11.61
N GLN A 120 -0.35 -10.83 -11.09
CA GLN A 120 -0.92 -10.45 -9.79
C GLN A 120 -2.44 -10.60 -9.79
N ILE A 121 -3.13 -10.17 -10.85
CA ILE A 121 -4.58 -10.34 -11.00
C ILE A 121 -4.95 -11.82 -11.09
N THR A 122 -4.14 -12.64 -11.76
CA THR A 122 -4.35 -14.09 -11.84
C THR A 122 -4.20 -14.76 -10.48
N ILE A 123 -3.22 -14.33 -9.67
CA ILE A 123 -3.03 -14.82 -8.29
C ILE A 123 -4.24 -14.46 -7.43
N GLU A 124 -4.72 -13.22 -7.50
CA GLU A 124 -5.93 -12.78 -6.79
C GLU A 124 -7.16 -13.60 -7.18
N ALA A 125 -7.36 -13.82 -8.48
CA ALA A 125 -8.48 -14.64 -8.98
C ALA A 125 -8.39 -16.10 -8.50
N ARG A 126 -7.19 -16.69 -8.48
CA ARG A 126 -6.96 -18.01 -7.91
C ARG A 126 -7.36 -18.07 -6.44
N ASP A 127 -6.86 -17.13 -5.64
CA ASP A 127 -7.13 -17.09 -4.20
C ASP A 127 -8.63 -16.95 -3.90
N PHE A 128 -9.33 -16.17 -4.72
CA PHE A 128 -10.78 -16.03 -4.62
C PHE A 128 -11.51 -17.34 -4.96
N LEU A 129 -11.12 -18.03 -6.04
CA LEU A 129 -11.73 -19.31 -6.43
C LEU A 129 -11.46 -20.40 -5.39
N GLU A 130 -10.25 -20.45 -4.85
CA GLU A 130 -9.90 -21.38 -3.78
C GLU A 130 -10.68 -21.07 -2.48
N ALA A 131 -10.89 -19.79 -2.14
CA ALA A 131 -11.74 -19.40 -1.01
C ALA A 131 -13.18 -19.90 -1.16
N ILE A 132 -13.73 -19.86 -2.38
CA ILE A 132 -15.06 -20.41 -2.67
C ILE A 132 -15.05 -21.93 -2.51
N ALA A 133 -14.05 -22.62 -3.06
CA ALA A 133 -13.96 -24.09 -3.03
C ALA A 133 -13.79 -24.63 -1.60
N ASP A 134 -12.97 -23.95 -0.80
CA ASP A 134 -12.67 -24.35 0.58
C ASP A 134 -13.71 -23.87 1.59
N GLY A 135 -14.59 -22.92 1.21
CA GLY A 135 -15.52 -22.25 2.13
C GLY A 135 -14.80 -21.39 3.18
N ALA A 136 -13.55 -21.01 2.93
CA ALA A 136 -12.69 -20.28 3.85
C ALA A 136 -12.47 -18.84 3.38
N SER A 137 -12.62 -17.89 4.29
CA SER A 137 -12.30 -16.49 4.00
C SER A 137 -10.78 -16.30 3.88
N ARG A 138 -10.32 -15.64 2.82
CA ARG A 138 -8.92 -15.29 2.58
C ARG A 138 -8.76 -13.77 2.59
N TRP A 139 -7.58 -13.33 2.97
CA TRP A 139 -7.23 -11.91 2.93
C TRP A 139 -6.99 -11.46 1.46
N PRO A 140 -7.44 -10.26 1.05
CA PRO A 140 -8.24 -9.30 1.82
C PRO A 140 -9.74 -9.67 1.88
N THR A 141 -10.39 -9.29 2.99
CA THR A 141 -11.81 -9.52 3.23
C THR A 141 -12.63 -8.23 3.09
N PHE A 142 -13.96 -8.34 3.06
CA PHE A 142 -14.85 -7.16 3.12
C PHE A 142 -14.68 -6.35 4.42
N ALA A 143 -14.30 -6.99 5.54
CA ALA A 143 -13.99 -6.29 6.78
C ALA A 143 -12.72 -5.42 6.64
N ASP A 144 -11.72 -5.90 5.90
CA ASP A 144 -10.54 -5.09 5.57
C ASP A 144 -10.93 -3.90 4.69
N GLY A 145 -11.78 -4.12 3.68
CA GLY A 145 -12.34 -3.07 2.82
C GLY A 145 -13.12 -2.02 3.61
N LEU A 146 -13.92 -2.43 4.59
CA LEU A 146 -14.63 -1.52 5.50
C LEU A 146 -13.65 -0.69 6.33
N SER A 147 -12.59 -1.31 6.84
CA SER A 147 -11.55 -0.61 7.59
C SER A 147 -10.87 0.47 6.76
N VAL A 148 -10.57 0.21 5.48
CA VAL A 148 -10.04 1.21 4.54
C VAL A 148 -11.05 2.34 4.33
N SER A 149 -12.33 2.03 4.13
CA SER A 149 -13.39 3.02 3.93
C SER A 149 -13.54 3.95 5.14
N ARG A 150 -13.38 3.43 6.36
CA ARG A 150 -13.37 4.21 7.60
C ARG A 150 -12.20 5.20 7.67
N VAL A 151 -11.01 4.77 7.22
CA VAL A 151 -9.84 5.67 7.13
C VAL A 151 -10.10 6.80 6.12
N ILE A 152 -10.67 6.49 4.96
CA ILE A 152 -11.03 7.50 3.94
C ILE A 152 -12.05 8.50 4.50
N SER A 153 -13.07 8.02 5.21
CA SER A 153 -14.09 8.87 5.83
C SER A 153 -13.47 9.80 6.90
N ALA A 154 -12.59 9.27 7.74
CA ALA A 154 -11.87 10.05 8.74
C ALA A 154 -10.94 11.09 8.08
N ALA A 155 -10.28 10.77 6.97
CA ALA A 155 -9.43 11.71 6.23
C ALA A 155 -10.25 12.87 5.66
N ARG A 156 -11.41 12.61 5.07
CA ARG A 156 -12.34 13.65 4.58
C ARG A 156 -12.85 14.56 5.72
N LEU A 157 -13.19 13.97 6.85
CA LEU A 157 -13.59 14.75 8.02
C LEU A 157 -12.44 15.58 8.57
N SER A 158 -11.23 15.03 8.62
CA SER A 158 -10.02 15.75 9.00
C SER A 158 -9.72 16.93 8.10
N GLN A 159 -9.86 16.77 6.78
CA GLN A 159 -9.74 17.86 5.81
C GLN A 159 -10.72 19.01 6.11
N THR A 160 -11.96 18.68 6.44
CA THR A 160 -12.99 19.69 6.72
C THR A 160 -12.77 20.40 8.05
N THR A 161 -12.30 19.69 9.07
CA THR A 161 -12.13 20.23 10.43
C THR A 161 -10.76 20.82 10.69
N GLY A 162 -9.76 20.50 9.86
CA GLY A 162 -8.36 20.89 10.09
C GLY A 162 -7.73 20.23 11.32
N ALA A 163 -8.26 19.09 11.78
CA ALA A 163 -7.88 18.45 13.03
C ALA A 163 -7.61 16.95 12.88
N TRP A 164 -6.88 16.40 13.86
CA TRP A 164 -6.74 14.96 14.02
C TRP A 164 -8.11 14.32 14.23
N THR A 165 -8.48 13.41 13.36
CA THR A 165 -9.77 12.72 13.38
C THR A 165 -9.56 11.25 13.72
N PRO A 166 -10.25 10.71 14.72
CA PRO A 166 -10.21 9.29 15.02
C PRO A 166 -10.86 8.48 13.88
N VAL A 167 -10.26 7.34 13.55
CA VAL A 167 -10.90 6.34 12.69
C VAL A 167 -11.87 5.55 13.56
N GLN A 168 -13.15 5.57 13.20
CA GLN A 168 -14.18 4.85 13.95
C GLN A 168 -13.89 3.35 13.90
N GLY A 169 -13.78 2.73 15.07
CA GLY A 169 -13.76 1.29 15.24
C GLY A 169 -15.17 0.71 15.30
N ASP A 170 -15.26 -0.61 15.38
CA ASP A 170 -16.51 -1.30 15.74
C ASP A 170 -16.87 -1.04 17.19
#